data_052ab18f871052cf341bb5edd03d9ef0
#
_entry.id   052ab18f871052cf341bb5edd03d9ef0
#
_cell.length_a   1.000
_cell.length_b   1.000
_cell.length_c   1.000
_cell.angle_alpha   90.00
_cell.angle_beta   90.00
_cell.angle_gamma   90.00
#
_symmetry.space_group_name_H-M   'P 1'
#
loop_
_entity.id
_entity.type
_entity.pdbx_description
1 polymer ?
#
loop_
_entity_poly.entity_id
_entity_poly.type
_entity_poly.pdbx_seq_one_letter_code
_entity_poly.pdbx_strand_id
1 'polypeptide(L)'
;MGLHWDGVRRTPLLLLGLTALFSQAQANVLDAMLLRNSGKAAADSSKEASGGTAPAPALPQRLLWCYCYHHCPEDSKNNTCRTDGFCFTMVEEEDGGVPVLTSGCLGLVGSEFQCRDTGNSRQRRTLECCTDQDYCNRDLRPTLPPLQTPSKGHPSLKYKRQESRPRYSMGLEQDETFIPQGESLKDLIEQSQSSGSGSGLPLLVQRTIAKQIQMVKQIGKGRYGEVWMGKWRGEKVAVKVFFTTEEASWFRETEIYQTVLMRHENILGFIAADIKGTGSWTQLYLITDYHESGSLYDYLKSTTLDTKAMLRLAYSSVSGLCHLHTEIFGTQGKPAIAHRDLKSKNILVKKNGTCCIADLGLAVKFISDTNEVDIPPNTRVGTKRFMPPEVLDESLNRNHFQSYIMADMYSFGLILWEIARRCVSGGIVEEYQLPYHDLVPTDPSYEDMREVVCIKRLRPSFPNRWSSDECLRQMGKLMTECWAQNPASRLTALRVKKTLAKMSESQDIKL
;
A
#
# COMPACT_ATOMS: atom_id res chain seq x y z
N MET A 1 62.32 20.71 -13.17
CA MET A 1 61.78 21.27 -14.42
C MET A 1 60.26 21.24 -14.28
N GLY A 2 59.73 22.38 -13.99
CA GLY A 2 58.28 22.56 -13.86
C GLY A 2 57.63 22.84 -15.18
N LEU A 3 56.34 22.62 -15.19
CA LEU A 3 55.40 23.34 -16.06
C LEU A 3 54.05 23.45 -15.34
N HIS A 4 53.76 24.68 -14.98
CA HIS A 4 52.48 25.24 -14.62
C HIS A 4 51.44 25.01 -15.72
N TRP A 5 50.21 24.72 -15.31
CA TRP A 5 49.03 25.07 -16.10
C TRP A 5 47.95 25.64 -15.17
N ASP A 6 47.82 26.95 -15.24
CA ASP A 6 46.63 27.71 -14.80
C ASP A 6 45.51 27.56 -15.84
N GLY A 7 44.28 27.39 -15.40
CA GLY A 7 43.15 27.36 -16.34
C GLY A 7 41.80 27.32 -15.68
N VAL A 8 41.36 28.46 -15.12
CA VAL A 8 40.02 29.04 -15.16
C VAL A 8 38.83 28.18 -14.63
N ARG A 9 38.44 28.52 -13.40
CA ARG A 9 37.10 28.28 -12.83
C ARG A 9 36.02 29.03 -13.64
N ARG A 10 34.98 28.32 -14.08
CA ARG A 10 33.63 28.87 -14.26
C ARG A 10 32.63 27.85 -13.72
N THR A 11 31.98 28.23 -12.64
CA THR A 11 30.93 27.59 -11.90
C THR A 11 29.62 27.56 -12.68
N PRO A 12 28.82 26.51 -12.56
CA PRO A 12 27.42 26.51 -13.00
C PRO A 12 26.51 26.89 -11.82
N LEU A 13 26.22 28.17 -11.66
CA LEU A 13 25.21 28.72 -10.73
C LEU A 13 23.75 28.49 -11.18
N LEU A 14 23.55 27.87 -12.33
CA LEU A 14 22.20 27.65 -12.90
C LEU A 14 21.53 26.32 -12.49
N LEU A 15 22.28 25.33 -11.99
CA LEU A 15 21.69 24.07 -11.55
C LEU A 15 21.12 24.11 -10.12
N LEU A 16 21.64 24.98 -9.27
CA LEU A 16 21.17 25.14 -7.88
C LEU A 16 19.82 25.86 -7.78
N GLY A 17 19.46 26.68 -8.77
CA GLY A 17 18.17 27.37 -8.79
C GLY A 17 16.99 26.48 -9.14
N LEU A 18 17.19 25.48 -9.98
CA LEU A 18 16.13 24.55 -10.42
C LEU A 18 15.81 23.47 -9.35
N THR A 19 16.80 23.03 -8.59
CA THR A 19 16.58 22.09 -7.50
C THR A 19 15.86 22.72 -6.31
N ALA A 20 16.12 23.99 -6.02
CA ALA A 20 15.42 24.73 -4.96
C ALA A 20 13.95 25.01 -5.30
N LEU A 21 13.63 25.30 -6.57
CA LEU A 21 12.26 25.51 -7.04
C LEU A 21 11.44 24.20 -7.06
N PHE A 22 12.06 23.07 -7.35
CA PHE A 22 11.40 21.76 -7.29
C PHE A 22 11.14 21.28 -5.86
N SER A 23 12.08 21.54 -4.94
CA SER A 23 11.89 21.25 -3.51
C SER A 23 10.76 22.11 -2.91
N GLN A 24 10.66 23.38 -3.32
CA GLN A 24 9.63 24.29 -2.84
C GLN A 24 8.23 23.99 -3.40
N ALA A 25 8.14 23.44 -4.61
CA ALA A 25 6.88 22.97 -5.19
C ALA A 25 6.36 21.68 -4.52
N GLN A 26 7.26 20.80 -4.10
CA GLN A 26 6.89 19.60 -3.34
C GLN A 26 6.49 19.94 -1.89
N ALA A 27 7.19 20.86 -1.23
CA ALA A 27 6.83 21.34 0.09
C ALA A 27 5.45 22.03 0.08
N ASN A 28 5.14 22.83 -0.92
CA ASN A 28 3.85 23.52 -1.01
C ASN A 28 2.66 22.60 -1.29
N VAL A 29 2.87 21.44 -1.91
CA VAL A 29 1.79 20.44 -2.10
C VAL A 29 1.60 19.61 -0.81
N LEU A 30 2.67 19.31 -0.09
CA LEU A 30 2.59 18.64 1.22
C LEU A 30 1.98 19.59 2.27
N ASP A 31 2.40 20.87 2.32
CA ASP A 31 1.83 21.88 3.21
C ASP A 31 0.36 22.17 2.91
N ALA A 32 -0.05 22.18 1.65
CA ALA A 32 -1.47 22.34 1.28
C ALA A 32 -2.33 21.13 1.72
N MET A 33 -1.74 19.93 1.83
CA MET A 33 -2.42 18.75 2.37
C MET A 33 -2.36 18.68 3.90
N LEU A 34 -1.27 19.13 4.53
CA LEU A 34 -1.13 19.17 5.99
C LEU A 34 -1.92 20.31 6.64
N LEU A 35 -2.03 21.47 5.99
CA LEU A 35 -2.82 22.61 6.48
C LEU A 35 -4.34 22.35 6.42
N ARG A 36 -4.81 21.34 5.71
CA ARG A 36 -6.22 20.92 5.76
C ARG A 36 -6.57 20.13 7.02
N ASN A 37 -5.60 19.56 7.72
CA ASN A 37 -5.84 18.82 8.97
C ASN A 37 -5.63 19.64 10.24
N SER A 38 -5.12 20.90 10.17
CA SER A 38 -4.84 21.74 11.34
C SER A 38 -5.65 23.02 11.44
N GLY A 39 -6.71 23.13 10.65
CA GLY A 39 -7.57 24.31 10.61
C GLY A 39 -8.68 24.33 11.66
N LYS A 40 -8.35 24.28 12.97
CA LYS A 40 -9.21 24.80 14.05
C LYS A 40 -8.40 24.90 15.35
N ALA A 41 -7.62 25.93 15.50
CA ALA A 41 -7.28 26.52 16.82
C ALA A 41 -6.33 27.71 16.60
N ALA A 42 -6.86 28.90 16.46
CA ALA A 42 -6.23 30.16 16.87
C ALA A 42 -7.12 31.36 16.52
N ALA A 43 -7.88 31.80 17.46
CA ALA A 43 -8.25 33.20 17.70
C ALA A 43 -8.86 33.24 19.09
N ASP A 44 -8.13 33.63 20.08
CA ASP A 44 -8.31 34.80 20.93
C ASP A 44 -7.38 34.67 22.16
N SER A 45 -6.43 35.53 22.23
CA SER A 45 -5.64 35.78 23.43
C SER A 45 -5.94 37.18 23.92
N SER A 46 -6.72 37.30 24.98
CA SER A 46 -6.51 38.36 25.98
C SER A 46 -7.32 38.14 27.25
N LYS A 47 -6.59 38.09 28.37
CA LYS A 47 -6.94 38.45 29.77
C LYS A 47 -7.56 37.46 30.75
N GLU A 48 -6.66 37.10 31.67
CA GLU A 48 -6.77 37.09 33.14
C GLU A 48 -7.63 36.05 33.91
N ALA A 49 -6.84 35.29 34.67
CA ALA A 49 -6.99 34.97 36.12
C ALA A 49 -8.03 33.93 36.57
N SER A 50 -7.46 32.88 37.19
CA SER A 50 -7.92 32.12 38.34
C SER A 50 -9.14 31.19 38.21
N GLY A 51 -8.92 29.94 38.57
CA GLY A 51 -9.97 29.00 39.01
C GLY A 51 -9.97 27.67 38.24
N GLY A 52 -9.38 26.63 38.84
CA GLY A 52 -9.39 25.30 38.28
C GLY A 52 -10.80 24.71 38.18
N THR A 53 -11.06 24.18 37.00
CA THR A 53 -12.14 23.21 36.77
C THR A 53 -11.75 22.32 35.59
N ALA A 54 -11.99 21.03 35.71
CA ALA A 54 -11.71 19.99 34.77
C ALA A 54 -12.27 20.27 33.35
N PRO A 55 -11.64 19.77 32.25
CA PRO A 55 -12.19 19.99 30.92
C PRO A 55 -13.51 19.29 30.71
N ALA A 56 -14.47 20.04 30.19
CA ALA A 56 -15.81 19.54 29.83
C ALA A 56 -15.69 18.48 28.71
N PRO A 57 -16.54 17.42 28.72
CA PRO A 57 -16.55 16.41 27.68
C PRO A 57 -16.98 17.02 26.35
N ALA A 58 -16.27 16.66 25.28
CA ALA A 58 -16.65 17.01 23.92
C ALA A 58 -18.08 16.58 23.64
N LEU A 59 -18.88 17.48 23.06
CA LEU A 59 -20.25 17.20 22.61
C LEU A 59 -20.22 15.98 21.65
N PRO A 60 -21.15 15.00 21.85
CA PRO A 60 -21.22 13.85 20.95
C PRO A 60 -21.57 14.33 19.54
N GLN A 61 -20.73 13.98 18.56
CA GLN A 61 -21.04 14.17 17.15
C GLN A 61 -22.34 13.43 16.84
N ARG A 62 -23.34 14.17 16.34
CA ARG A 62 -24.65 13.62 15.97
C ARG A 62 -24.47 12.72 14.76
N LEU A 63 -24.66 11.42 14.92
CA LEU A 63 -24.72 10.47 13.79
C LEU A 63 -26.12 10.51 13.17
N LEU A 64 -26.18 10.65 11.85
CA LEU A 64 -27.40 10.64 11.05
C LEU A 64 -27.71 9.23 10.55
N TRP A 65 -28.98 8.87 10.52
CA TRP A 65 -29.48 7.73 9.79
C TRP A 65 -29.93 8.15 8.39
N CYS A 66 -29.50 7.40 7.36
CA CYS A 66 -29.89 7.62 5.97
C CYS A 66 -30.58 6.40 5.40
N TYR A 67 -31.48 6.61 4.45
CA TYR A 67 -32.01 5.55 3.62
C TYR A 67 -30.98 5.15 2.57
N CYS A 68 -30.73 3.85 2.36
CA CYS A 68 -29.82 3.38 1.34
C CYS A 68 -30.51 2.44 0.35
N TYR A 69 -30.18 2.61 -0.92
CA TYR A 69 -30.68 1.81 -2.04
C TYR A 69 -29.61 1.70 -3.12
N HIS A 70 -29.35 0.51 -3.63
CA HIS A 70 -28.26 0.14 -4.54
C HIS A 70 -26.84 0.37 -3.96
N HIS A 71 -26.70 1.19 -2.92
CA HIS A 71 -25.41 1.49 -2.31
C HIS A 71 -25.50 1.42 -0.77
N CYS A 72 -25.77 0.21 -0.29
CA CYS A 72 -25.84 -0.06 1.15
C CYS A 72 -24.53 -0.71 1.61
N PRO A 73 -23.97 -0.31 2.78
CA PRO A 73 -22.92 -1.06 3.46
C PRO A 73 -23.34 -2.50 3.75
N GLU A 74 -22.37 -3.43 3.80
CA GLU A 74 -22.64 -4.87 4.02
C GLU A 74 -23.33 -5.18 5.37
N ASP A 75 -23.18 -4.30 6.36
CA ASP A 75 -23.78 -4.38 7.68
C ASP A 75 -25.14 -3.66 7.81
N SER A 76 -25.64 -3.10 6.70
CA SER A 76 -26.92 -2.38 6.70
C SER A 76 -28.11 -3.31 6.98
N LYS A 77 -29.01 -2.87 7.85
CA LYS A 77 -30.30 -3.54 8.12
C LYS A 77 -31.44 -2.67 7.64
N ASN A 78 -32.43 -3.27 7.00
CA ASN A 78 -33.65 -2.59 6.54
C ASN A 78 -33.38 -1.40 5.59
N ASN A 79 -32.40 -1.50 4.68
CA ASN A 79 -32.02 -0.44 3.76
C ASN A 79 -31.69 0.89 4.45
N THR A 80 -30.95 0.83 5.57
CA THR A 80 -30.51 2.00 6.32
C THR A 80 -29.02 1.95 6.64
N CYS A 81 -28.37 3.09 6.64
CA CYS A 81 -26.96 3.26 7.04
C CYS A 81 -26.80 4.45 7.97
N ARG A 82 -25.68 4.53 8.69
CA ARG A 82 -25.34 5.64 9.60
C ARG A 82 -24.11 6.38 9.14
N THR A 83 -24.12 7.70 9.30
CA THR A 83 -22.97 8.56 8.94
C THR A 83 -22.82 9.72 9.93
N ASP A 84 -21.59 10.20 10.04
CA ASP A 84 -21.21 11.46 10.67
C ASP A 84 -21.22 12.64 9.67
N GLY A 85 -21.52 12.38 8.39
CA GLY A 85 -21.52 13.34 7.28
C GLY A 85 -22.91 13.60 6.70
N PHE A 86 -23.17 13.15 5.48
CA PHE A 86 -24.35 13.48 4.70
C PHE A 86 -25.15 12.24 4.28
N CYS A 87 -26.46 12.37 4.23
CA CYS A 87 -27.31 11.46 3.46
C CYS A 87 -27.39 11.96 2.01
N PHE A 88 -27.39 11.06 1.04
CA PHE A 88 -27.45 11.44 -0.37
C PHE A 88 -28.49 10.64 -1.17
N THR A 89 -28.94 11.23 -2.27
CA THR A 89 -29.65 10.55 -3.36
C THR A 89 -29.08 11.04 -4.69
N MET A 90 -28.78 10.12 -5.59
CA MET A 90 -28.20 10.37 -6.91
C MET A 90 -29.03 9.69 -7.99
N VAL A 91 -29.19 10.35 -9.11
CA VAL A 91 -29.70 9.78 -10.35
C VAL A 91 -28.61 9.86 -11.42
N GLU A 92 -28.35 8.76 -12.10
CA GLU A 92 -27.40 8.69 -13.21
C GLU A 92 -27.98 7.86 -14.38
N GLU A 93 -27.53 8.15 -15.59
CA GLU A 93 -27.91 7.44 -16.80
C GLU A 93 -26.88 6.35 -17.11
N GLU A 94 -27.28 5.08 -17.01
CA GLU A 94 -26.45 3.94 -17.41
C GLU A 94 -26.44 3.71 -18.92
N ASP A 95 -25.49 2.86 -19.39
CA ASP A 95 -25.38 2.44 -20.78
C ASP A 95 -26.72 1.83 -21.28
N GLY A 96 -27.47 2.62 -22.04
CA GLY A 96 -28.84 2.26 -22.51
C GLY A 96 -29.88 3.34 -22.25
N GLY A 97 -29.54 4.47 -21.63
CA GLY A 97 -30.40 5.64 -21.44
C GLY A 97 -31.43 5.49 -20.32
N VAL A 98 -31.33 4.48 -19.46
CA VAL A 98 -32.22 4.27 -18.31
C VAL A 98 -31.69 4.98 -17.09
N PRO A 99 -32.47 5.87 -16.42
CA PRO A 99 -32.04 6.50 -15.18
C PRO A 99 -32.06 5.51 -14.01
N VAL A 100 -30.94 5.40 -13.30
CA VAL A 100 -30.79 4.59 -12.09
C VAL A 100 -30.71 5.50 -10.88
N LEU A 101 -31.51 5.21 -9.85
CA LEU A 101 -31.52 5.94 -8.59
C LEU A 101 -30.69 5.19 -7.56
N THR A 102 -29.77 5.90 -6.89
CA THR A 102 -28.92 5.38 -5.83
C THR A 102 -29.01 6.28 -4.62
N SER A 103 -29.07 5.74 -3.41
CA SER A 103 -29.06 6.53 -2.19
C SER A 103 -28.26 5.84 -1.08
N GLY A 104 -27.73 6.63 -0.14
CA GLY A 104 -26.88 6.10 0.92
C GLY A 104 -26.30 7.16 1.85
N CYS A 105 -25.18 6.78 2.48
CA CYS A 105 -24.45 7.54 3.46
C CYS A 105 -23.09 7.99 2.90
N LEU A 106 -22.73 9.26 3.14
CA LEU A 106 -21.40 9.81 2.90
C LEU A 106 -20.79 10.23 4.23
N GLY A 107 -19.55 9.80 4.53
CA GLY A 107 -18.81 10.23 5.71
C GLY A 107 -18.43 11.71 5.64
N LEU A 108 -18.15 12.34 6.79
CA LEU A 108 -17.85 13.77 6.89
C LEU A 108 -16.61 14.16 6.05
N VAL A 109 -15.59 13.29 6.01
CA VAL A 109 -14.34 13.55 5.27
C VAL A 109 -14.57 13.32 3.78
N GLY A 110 -14.45 14.40 2.98
CA GLY A 110 -14.58 14.37 1.52
C GLY A 110 -16.00 14.55 0.96
N SER A 111 -17.04 14.48 1.76
CA SER A 111 -18.43 14.62 1.33
C SER A 111 -18.81 16.05 0.91
N GLU A 112 -18.16 17.08 1.47
CA GLU A 112 -18.41 18.47 1.08
C GLU A 112 -18.11 18.76 -0.39
N PHE A 113 -17.13 18.07 -0.99
CA PHE A 113 -16.81 18.21 -2.40
C PHE A 113 -17.79 17.45 -3.29
N GLN A 114 -18.25 16.29 -2.87
CA GLN A 114 -19.21 15.47 -3.61
C GLN A 114 -20.59 16.13 -3.64
N CYS A 115 -21.02 16.70 -2.52
CA CYS A 115 -22.33 17.38 -2.39
C CYS A 115 -22.38 18.77 -3.04
N ARG A 116 -21.24 19.33 -3.50
CA ARG A 116 -21.16 20.63 -4.20
C ARG A 116 -20.90 20.50 -5.70
N ASP A 117 -20.81 19.29 -6.26
CA ASP A 117 -20.46 19.08 -7.66
C ASP A 117 -21.60 19.51 -8.58
N THR A 118 -21.47 20.72 -9.14
CA THR A 118 -22.31 21.26 -10.18
C THR A 118 -21.78 20.86 -11.56
N GLY A 119 -22.14 19.67 -11.99
CA GLY A 119 -22.30 19.29 -13.37
C GLY A 119 -21.23 19.66 -14.41
N ASN A 120 -20.07 19.01 -14.41
CA ASN A 120 -19.17 19.01 -15.56
C ASN A 120 -18.64 17.60 -15.86
N SER A 121 -19.51 16.60 -15.87
CA SER A 121 -19.14 15.23 -16.28
C SER A 121 -19.79 14.89 -17.63
N ARG A 122 -19.08 14.11 -18.46
CA ARG A 122 -19.60 13.57 -19.73
C ARG A 122 -20.76 12.59 -19.53
N GLN A 123 -21.06 12.20 -18.31
CA GLN A 123 -22.22 11.38 -17.94
C GLN A 123 -23.30 12.24 -17.31
N ARG A 124 -24.55 12.03 -17.72
CA ARG A 124 -25.70 12.74 -17.15
C ARG A 124 -26.00 12.17 -15.77
N ARG A 125 -25.69 12.95 -14.74
CA ARG A 125 -26.00 12.60 -13.34
C ARG A 125 -26.32 13.85 -12.52
N THR A 126 -27.07 13.66 -11.46
CA THR A 126 -27.35 14.68 -10.45
C THR A 126 -27.31 14.05 -9.08
N LEU A 127 -26.60 14.68 -8.15
CA LEU A 127 -26.49 14.28 -6.74
C LEU A 127 -27.11 15.37 -5.86
N GLU A 128 -27.95 14.98 -4.92
CA GLU A 128 -28.49 15.84 -3.86
C GLU A 128 -28.13 15.26 -2.50
N CYS A 129 -27.76 16.13 -1.56
CA CYS A 129 -27.36 15.75 -0.19
C CYS A 129 -28.14 16.54 0.86
N CYS A 130 -28.30 15.95 2.05
CA CYS A 130 -28.95 16.58 3.19
C CYS A 130 -28.34 16.13 4.52
N THR A 131 -28.49 16.98 5.58
CA THR A 131 -27.96 16.72 6.93
C THR A 131 -28.89 17.19 8.04
N ASP A 132 -30.07 17.67 7.71
CA ASP A 132 -31.02 18.33 8.61
C ASP A 132 -31.68 17.35 9.59
N GLN A 133 -32.03 16.16 9.16
CA GLN A 133 -32.71 15.15 9.98
C GLN A 133 -32.39 13.73 9.53
N ASP A 134 -32.73 12.75 10.39
CA ASP A 134 -32.61 11.33 10.04
C ASP A 134 -33.51 11.02 8.84
N TYR A 135 -33.00 10.21 7.90
CA TYR A 135 -33.68 9.80 6.68
C TYR A 135 -34.06 10.94 5.73
N CYS A 136 -33.42 12.10 5.82
CA CYS A 136 -33.70 13.27 4.99
C CYS A 136 -33.60 12.97 3.48
N ASN A 137 -32.75 12.04 3.08
CA ASN A 137 -32.59 11.64 1.67
C ASN A 137 -33.75 10.82 1.10
N ARG A 138 -34.74 10.45 1.90
CA ARG A 138 -35.93 9.73 1.42
C ARG A 138 -36.83 10.60 0.53
N ASP A 139 -36.79 11.91 0.76
CA ASP A 139 -37.62 12.89 0.07
C ASP A 139 -36.88 13.62 -1.09
N LEU A 140 -35.58 13.39 -1.24
CA LEU A 140 -34.81 13.94 -2.35
C LEU A 140 -35.21 13.31 -3.69
N ARG A 141 -35.37 14.14 -4.72
CA ARG A 141 -35.78 13.75 -6.07
C ARG A 141 -34.90 14.39 -7.12
N PRO A 142 -33.62 14.06 -7.16
CA PRO A 142 -32.73 14.59 -8.21
C PRO A 142 -33.22 14.21 -9.59
N THR A 143 -33.14 15.17 -10.54
CA THR A 143 -33.54 14.97 -11.94
C THR A 143 -32.33 15.08 -12.86
N LEU A 144 -32.27 14.26 -13.90
CA LEU A 144 -31.20 14.34 -14.89
C LEU A 144 -31.22 15.68 -15.62
N PRO A 145 -30.05 16.32 -15.85
CA PRO A 145 -29.99 17.54 -16.64
C PRO A 145 -30.47 17.30 -18.07
N PRO A 146 -31.12 18.29 -18.73
CA PRO A 146 -31.65 18.13 -20.08
C PRO A 146 -30.54 17.82 -21.10
N LEU A 147 -30.85 17.03 -22.12
CA LEU A 147 -29.95 16.75 -23.24
C LEU A 147 -29.62 18.07 -23.96
N GLN A 148 -28.35 18.44 -23.99
CA GLN A 148 -27.88 19.56 -24.80
C GLN A 148 -27.97 19.15 -26.26
N THR A 149 -29.00 19.61 -26.98
CA THR A 149 -29.06 19.53 -28.45
C THR A 149 -28.03 20.50 -29.02
N PRO A 150 -27.22 20.09 -30.01
CA PRO A 150 -26.31 21.03 -30.65
C PRO A 150 -27.11 22.11 -31.39
N SER A 151 -26.97 23.39 -30.97
CA SER A 151 -27.58 24.52 -31.61
C SER A 151 -27.01 24.70 -33.02
N LYS A 152 -27.90 24.64 -34.02
CA LYS A 152 -27.61 25.03 -35.41
C LYS A 152 -27.53 26.54 -35.53
N GLY A 153 -26.48 27.01 -36.19
CA GLY A 153 -26.44 28.24 -36.98
C GLY A 153 -25.83 29.46 -36.27
N HIS A 154 -24.89 30.17 -36.83
CA HIS A 154 -24.89 30.92 -38.10
C HIS A 154 -23.47 31.31 -38.54
N PRO A 155 -23.28 31.96 -39.75
CA PRO A 155 -22.21 31.54 -40.67
C PRO A 155 -21.10 32.59 -40.91
N SER A 156 -20.09 32.10 -41.63
CA SER A 156 -19.16 32.81 -42.53
C SER A 156 -18.06 33.71 -41.98
N LEU A 157 -16.85 33.24 -42.26
CA LEU A 157 -15.90 34.06 -43.03
C LEU A 157 -14.95 33.10 -43.80
N LYS A 158 -14.96 33.28 -45.12
CA LYS A 158 -14.15 32.57 -46.11
C LYS A 158 -12.68 32.99 -46.05
N TYR A 159 -11.75 32.01 -46.09
CA TYR A 159 -10.51 32.22 -46.81
C TYR A 159 -10.13 30.97 -47.61
N LYS A 160 -9.58 31.22 -48.84
CA LYS A 160 -9.40 30.29 -49.97
C LYS A 160 -8.29 29.26 -49.72
N ARG A 161 -8.58 28.03 -49.98
CA ARG A 161 -8.16 27.00 -50.94
C ARG A 161 -6.72 27.06 -51.48
N GLN A 162 -5.95 25.97 -51.21
CA GLN A 162 -5.13 25.35 -52.27
C GLN A 162 -5.06 23.84 -52.02
N GLU A 163 -5.36 23.09 -53.07
CA GLU A 163 -5.51 21.65 -53.13
C GLU A 163 -4.17 20.92 -53.23
N SER A 164 -4.09 19.76 -52.59
CA SER A 164 -3.72 18.51 -53.27
C SER A 164 -3.93 17.30 -52.34
N ARG A 165 -4.74 16.38 -52.84
CA ARG A 165 -5.02 15.07 -52.24
C ARG A 165 -3.89 14.08 -52.57
N PRO A 166 -3.71 12.97 -51.77
CA PRO A 166 -4.58 11.82 -51.93
C PRO A 166 -5.04 11.14 -50.63
N ARG A 167 -6.05 10.32 -50.79
CA ARG A 167 -6.78 9.51 -49.84
C ARG A 167 -5.90 8.56 -49.05
N TYR A 168 -6.14 8.45 -47.70
CA TYR A 168 -6.11 7.17 -47.00
C TYR A 168 -7.11 7.19 -45.82
N SER A 169 -7.61 6.01 -45.49
CA SER A 169 -8.71 5.59 -44.66
C SER A 169 -8.65 6.02 -43.19
N MET A 170 -9.85 6.07 -42.60
CA MET A 170 -10.18 6.25 -41.17
C MET A 170 -9.23 5.48 -40.25
N GLY A 171 -8.54 6.19 -39.37
CA GLY A 171 -7.89 5.69 -38.18
C GLY A 171 -8.23 6.63 -37.02
N LEU A 172 -8.75 6.04 -35.96
CA LEU A 172 -8.99 6.72 -34.68
C LEU A 172 -7.76 7.52 -34.25
N GLU A 173 -7.94 8.81 -34.00
CA GLU A 173 -6.93 9.66 -33.39
C GLU A 173 -6.58 9.09 -32.00
N GLN A 174 -5.39 8.51 -31.93
CA GLN A 174 -4.74 8.16 -30.67
C GLN A 174 -4.02 9.41 -30.16
N ASP A 175 -4.43 9.88 -28.97
CA ASP A 175 -3.67 10.83 -28.19
C ASP A 175 -2.21 10.36 -28.09
N GLU A 176 -1.30 11.15 -28.65
CA GLU A 176 0.13 10.84 -28.67
C GLU A 176 0.69 10.79 -27.25
N THR A 177 1.18 9.64 -26.89
CA THR A 177 1.79 9.35 -25.62
C THR A 177 3.15 10.04 -25.51
N PHE A 178 3.40 10.73 -24.41
CA PHE A 178 4.68 11.37 -24.03
C PHE A 178 5.85 10.38 -23.79
N ILE A 179 5.71 9.12 -24.17
CA ILE A 179 6.72 8.09 -23.99
C ILE A 179 7.18 7.60 -25.38
N PRO A 180 8.48 7.63 -25.69
CA PRO A 180 9.01 7.18 -26.97
C PRO A 180 8.56 5.76 -27.33
N GLN A 181 8.12 5.55 -28.56
CA GLN A 181 7.75 4.23 -29.05
C GLN A 181 8.99 3.32 -29.09
N GLY A 182 8.98 2.26 -28.32
CA GLY A 182 10.03 1.22 -28.35
C GLY A 182 10.68 0.90 -27.02
N GLU A 183 10.46 1.68 -25.96
CA GLU A 183 11.02 1.38 -24.64
C GLU A 183 10.13 0.39 -23.85
N SER A 184 10.77 -0.61 -23.24
CA SER A 184 10.09 -1.54 -22.35
C SER A 184 9.82 -0.89 -20.97
N LEU A 185 8.87 -1.46 -20.20
CA LEU A 185 8.66 -1.09 -18.80
C LEU A 185 9.97 -1.15 -18.00
N LYS A 186 10.80 -2.14 -18.29
CA LYS A 186 12.08 -2.35 -17.63
C LYS A 186 13.06 -1.21 -17.91
N ASP A 187 13.14 -0.75 -19.14
CA ASP A 187 14.04 0.33 -19.56
C ASP A 187 13.62 1.67 -18.89
N LEU A 188 12.32 1.95 -18.80
CA LEU A 188 11.80 3.13 -18.09
C LEU A 188 12.06 3.08 -16.59
N ILE A 189 11.98 1.90 -15.99
CA ILE A 189 12.30 1.69 -14.58
C ILE A 189 13.79 1.85 -14.33
N GLU A 190 14.64 1.34 -15.21
CA GLU A 190 16.11 1.47 -15.13
C GLU A 190 16.55 2.92 -15.34
N GLN A 191 15.95 3.66 -16.28
CA GLN A 191 16.19 5.09 -16.46
C GLN A 191 15.81 5.92 -15.23
N SER A 192 14.72 5.56 -14.54
CA SER A 192 14.30 6.25 -13.31
C SER A 192 15.29 6.02 -12.15
N GLN A 193 16.04 4.91 -12.18
CA GLN A 193 17.09 4.63 -11.18
C GLN A 193 18.30 5.54 -11.34
N SER A 194 18.62 5.94 -12.57
CA SER A 194 19.77 6.83 -12.85
C SER A 194 19.55 8.27 -12.37
N SER A 195 18.29 8.69 -12.18
CA SER A 195 17.97 10.03 -11.70
C SER A 195 17.92 10.19 -10.18
N GLY A 196 18.34 9.16 -9.41
CA GLY A 196 18.63 9.25 -7.97
C GLY A 196 17.41 9.38 -7.05
N SER A 197 16.18 9.39 -7.56
CA SER A 197 14.98 9.60 -6.72
C SER A 197 14.45 8.34 -6.05
N GLY A 198 14.93 7.15 -6.38
CA GLY A 198 14.48 5.88 -5.76
C GLY A 198 12.98 5.58 -5.77
N SER A 199 12.17 6.52 -6.18
CA SER A 199 10.71 6.59 -5.96
C SER A 199 9.86 6.12 -7.14
N GLY A 200 10.42 5.51 -8.15
CA GLY A 200 9.67 5.10 -9.35
C GLY A 200 9.66 6.17 -10.45
N LEU A 201 8.73 6.05 -11.38
CA LEU A 201 8.59 6.95 -12.53
C LEU A 201 8.17 8.36 -12.10
N PRO A 202 8.54 9.43 -12.85
CA PRO A 202 8.08 10.80 -12.59
C PRO A 202 6.55 10.91 -12.48
N LEU A 203 6.07 11.81 -11.64
CA LEU A 203 4.65 11.92 -11.29
C LEU A 203 3.73 12.10 -12.51
N LEU A 204 4.18 12.84 -13.54
CA LEU A 204 3.42 13.05 -14.79
C LEU A 204 3.26 11.75 -15.59
N VAL A 205 4.30 10.90 -15.61
CA VAL A 205 4.25 9.61 -16.28
C VAL A 205 3.37 8.63 -15.49
N GLN A 206 3.39 8.71 -14.15
CA GLN A 206 2.55 7.90 -13.28
C GLN A 206 1.05 8.12 -13.56
N ARG A 207 0.61 9.37 -13.73
CA ARG A 207 -0.81 9.71 -14.03
C ARG A 207 -1.32 9.18 -15.35
N THR A 208 -0.45 8.87 -16.30
CA THR A 208 -0.84 8.31 -17.61
C THR A 208 -0.82 6.79 -17.63
N ILE A 209 -0.09 6.13 -16.73
CA ILE A 209 0.04 4.66 -16.68
C ILE A 209 -1.29 4.00 -16.33
N ALA A 210 -1.99 4.45 -15.31
CA ALA A 210 -3.25 3.82 -14.87
C ALA A 210 -4.32 3.80 -15.96
N LYS A 211 -4.35 4.82 -16.83
CA LYS A 211 -5.26 4.87 -17.98
C LYS A 211 -4.92 3.85 -19.08
N GLN A 212 -3.64 3.48 -19.18
CA GLN A 212 -3.12 2.56 -20.19
C GLN A 212 -3.18 1.09 -19.74
N ILE A 213 -3.42 0.84 -18.45
CA ILE A 213 -3.47 -0.53 -17.93
C ILE A 213 -4.82 -1.16 -18.27
N GLN A 214 -4.75 -2.29 -18.98
CA GLN A 214 -5.88 -3.18 -19.19
C GLN A 214 -5.99 -4.15 -18.01
N MET A 215 -7.03 -4.05 -17.20
CA MET A 215 -7.33 -5.01 -16.14
C MET A 215 -7.76 -6.34 -16.76
N VAL A 216 -7.15 -7.46 -16.35
CA VAL A 216 -7.36 -8.77 -16.99
C VAL A 216 -8.06 -9.75 -16.06
N LYS A 217 -7.54 -9.93 -14.84
CA LYS A 217 -8.04 -10.93 -13.90
C LYS A 217 -7.81 -10.48 -12.46
N GLN A 218 -8.83 -10.59 -11.63
CA GLN A 218 -8.70 -10.44 -10.19
C GLN A 218 -7.89 -11.61 -9.64
N ILE A 219 -6.84 -11.33 -8.88
CA ILE A 219 -5.90 -12.32 -8.34
C ILE A 219 -5.92 -12.35 -6.80
N GLY A 220 -6.55 -11.36 -6.17
CA GLY A 220 -6.71 -11.32 -4.72
C GLY A 220 -7.80 -10.34 -4.31
N LYS A 221 -8.39 -10.59 -3.15
CA LYS A 221 -9.30 -9.68 -2.45
C LYS A 221 -8.89 -9.68 -0.99
N GLY A 222 -8.69 -8.51 -0.42
CA GLY A 222 -8.27 -8.32 0.95
C GLY A 222 -9.09 -7.24 1.66
N ARG A 223 -8.71 -6.96 2.90
CA ARG A 223 -9.36 -5.96 3.76
C ARG A 223 -9.34 -4.56 3.14
N TYR A 224 -8.24 -4.18 2.49
CA TYR A 224 -8.01 -2.82 2.02
C TYR A 224 -8.43 -2.60 0.56
N GLY A 225 -8.77 -3.67 -0.17
CA GLY A 225 -9.09 -3.58 -1.58
C GLY A 225 -8.92 -4.88 -2.34
N GLU A 226 -8.85 -4.77 -3.63
CA GLU A 226 -8.70 -5.90 -4.56
C GLU A 226 -7.36 -5.81 -5.29
N VAL A 227 -6.79 -6.96 -5.63
CA VAL A 227 -5.56 -7.04 -6.43
C VAL A 227 -5.88 -7.69 -7.77
N TRP A 228 -5.51 -7.01 -8.84
CA TRP A 228 -5.72 -7.43 -10.21
C TRP A 228 -4.40 -7.66 -10.94
N MET A 229 -4.37 -8.64 -11.79
CA MET A 229 -3.35 -8.74 -12.84
C MET A 229 -3.82 -7.88 -14.01
N GLY A 230 -3.02 -6.90 -14.37
CA GLY A 230 -3.21 -6.03 -15.52
C GLY A 230 -2.15 -6.26 -16.59
N LYS A 231 -2.37 -5.68 -17.77
CA LYS A 231 -1.39 -5.59 -18.85
C LYS A 231 -1.09 -4.12 -19.15
N TRP A 232 0.18 -3.77 -19.20
CA TRP A 232 0.66 -2.48 -19.65
C TRP A 232 1.75 -2.69 -20.72
N ARG A 233 1.51 -2.17 -21.93
CA ARG A 233 2.42 -2.36 -23.08
C ARG A 233 2.81 -3.83 -23.33
N GLY A 234 1.90 -4.76 -23.10
CA GLY A 234 2.13 -6.19 -23.26
C GLY A 234 2.71 -6.91 -22.05
N GLU A 235 3.27 -6.18 -21.09
CA GLU A 235 3.82 -6.74 -19.85
C GLU A 235 2.74 -6.89 -18.76
N LYS A 236 2.91 -7.91 -17.91
CA LYS A 236 2.01 -8.14 -16.78
C LYS A 236 2.42 -7.27 -15.59
N VAL A 237 1.45 -6.59 -15.00
CA VAL A 237 1.61 -5.78 -13.77
C VAL A 237 0.57 -6.21 -12.74
N ALA A 238 0.86 -6.02 -11.46
CA ALA A 238 -0.12 -6.13 -10.39
C ALA A 238 -0.70 -4.75 -10.06
N VAL A 239 -2.02 -4.68 -9.92
CA VAL A 239 -2.74 -3.44 -9.61
C VAL A 239 -3.56 -3.69 -8.35
N LYS A 240 -3.16 -3.09 -7.25
CA LYS A 240 -3.95 -3.06 -6.01
C LYS A 240 -4.90 -1.86 -6.09
N VAL A 241 -6.20 -2.17 -6.11
CA VAL A 241 -7.28 -1.19 -6.13
C VAL A 241 -7.80 -1.07 -4.72
N PHE A 242 -7.60 0.07 -4.09
CA PHE A 242 -8.07 0.31 -2.72
C PHE A 242 -9.52 0.72 -2.72
N PHE A 243 -10.26 0.32 -1.67
CA PHE A 243 -11.56 0.90 -1.39
C PHE A 243 -11.40 2.38 -1.00
N THR A 244 -12.36 3.21 -1.35
CA THR A 244 -12.32 4.66 -1.05
C THR A 244 -12.21 4.97 0.44
N THR A 245 -12.72 4.10 1.30
CA THR A 245 -12.59 4.17 2.77
C THR A 245 -11.17 3.91 3.26
N GLU A 246 -10.30 3.37 2.41
CA GLU A 246 -8.94 2.95 2.74
C GLU A 246 -7.88 3.91 2.14
N GLU A 247 -8.24 5.17 1.89
CA GLU A 247 -7.34 6.19 1.35
C GLU A 247 -6.07 6.35 2.19
N ALA A 248 -6.21 6.33 3.51
CA ALA A 248 -5.07 6.43 4.43
C ALA A 248 -4.08 5.27 4.25
N SER A 249 -4.58 4.04 4.02
CA SER A 249 -3.75 2.87 3.74
C SER A 249 -3.04 2.97 2.40
N TRP A 250 -3.74 3.47 1.36
CA TRP A 250 -3.14 3.72 0.04
C TRP A 250 -2.04 4.79 0.12
N PHE A 251 -2.32 5.89 0.80
CA PHE A 251 -1.35 6.97 0.97
C PHE A 251 -0.10 6.47 1.69
N ARG A 252 -0.28 5.73 2.80
CA ARG A 252 0.83 5.18 3.58
C ARG A 252 1.68 4.20 2.78
N GLU A 253 1.05 3.27 2.06
CA GLU A 253 1.78 2.29 1.26
C GLU A 253 2.55 2.96 0.12
N THR A 254 1.95 3.94 -0.55
CA THR A 254 2.58 4.74 -1.60
C THR A 254 3.78 5.52 -1.06
N GLU A 255 3.63 6.19 0.08
CA GLU A 255 4.69 6.95 0.74
C GLU A 255 5.91 6.06 1.08
N ILE A 256 5.65 4.88 1.64
CA ILE A 256 6.71 3.93 1.98
C ILE A 256 7.45 3.46 0.72
N TYR A 257 6.75 3.09 -0.35
CA TYR A 257 7.39 2.67 -1.60
C TYR A 257 8.17 3.79 -2.29
N GLN A 258 7.76 5.04 -2.13
CA GLN A 258 8.45 6.22 -2.67
C GLN A 258 9.64 6.69 -1.82
N THR A 259 9.90 6.05 -0.69
CA THR A 259 11.06 6.34 0.14
C THR A 259 12.36 6.12 -0.66
N VAL A 260 13.27 7.06 -0.53
CA VAL A 260 14.59 7.00 -1.21
C VAL A 260 15.30 5.70 -0.82
N LEU A 261 16.03 5.10 -1.76
CA LEU A 261 16.76 3.82 -1.60
C LEU A 261 15.89 2.64 -1.15
N MET A 262 14.55 2.73 -1.36
CA MET A 262 13.63 1.64 -1.01
C MET A 262 13.76 0.44 -1.93
N ARG A 263 14.21 0.64 -3.18
CA ARG A 263 14.36 -0.46 -4.16
C ARG A 263 15.41 -1.46 -3.72
N HIS A 264 14.98 -2.72 -3.70
CA HIS A 264 15.84 -3.86 -3.37
C HIS A 264 15.27 -5.10 -4.06
N GLU A 265 16.12 -6.03 -4.48
CA GLU A 265 15.71 -7.24 -5.18
C GLU A 265 14.70 -8.11 -4.40
N ASN A 266 14.64 -7.99 -3.06
CA ASN A 266 13.73 -8.71 -2.18
C ASN A 266 12.66 -7.81 -1.55
N ILE A 267 12.39 -6.65 -2.14
CA ILE A 267 11.21 -5.81 -1.90
C ILE A 267 10.41 -5.75 -3.19
N LEU A 268 9.09 -5.84 -3.11
CA LEU A 268 8.21 -5.77 -4.27
C LEU A 268 8.47 -4.48 -5.06
N GLY A 269 8.71 -4.62 -6.36
CA GLY A 269 8.99 -3.48 -7.23
C GLY A 269 7.77 -2.58 -7.38
N PHE A 270 7.89 -1.34 -6.91
CA PHE A 270 6.89 -0.28 -7.10
C PHE A 270 7.08 0.35 -8.48
N ILE A 271 5.98 0.51 -9.21
CA ILE A 271 5.96 1.12 -10.54
C ILE A 271 5.33 2.51 -10.46
N ALA A 272 4.09 2.58 -9.96
CA ALA A 272 3.35 3.84 -9.86
C ALA A 272 2.22 3.76 -8.83
N ALA A 273 1.78 4.92 -8.36
CA ALA A 273 0.51 5.11 -7.69
C ALA A 273 -0.32 6.13 -8.48
N ASP A 274 -1.59 5.87 -8.67
CA ASP A 274 -2.45 6.75 -9.46
C ASP A 274 -3.89 6.78 -8.94
N ILE A 275 -4.59 7.83 -9.32
CA ILE A 275 -6.00 8.03 -8.99
C ILE A 275 -6.78 7.98 -10.29
N LYS A 276 -7.63 6.95 -10.46
CA LYS A 276 -8.44 6.76 -11.65
C LYS A 276 -9.88 7.17 -11.36
N GLY A 277 -10.33 8.21 -12.03
CA GLY A 277 -11.75 8.57 -12.08
C GLY A 277 -12.49 7.60 -13.03
N THR A 278 -13.55 6.97 -12.55
CA THR A 278 -14.45 6.09 -13.33
C THR A 278 -15.82 6.73 -13.51
N GLY A 279 -15.87 8.04 -13.77
CA GLY A 279 -17.14 8.79 -13.83
C GLY A 279 -17.63 9.18 -12.45
N SER A 280 -18.42 8.32 -11.79
CA SER A 280 -18.98 8.56 -10.44
C SER A 280 -18.01 8.28 -9.30
N TRP A 281 -16.98 7.47 -9.52
CA TRP A 281 -16.10 6.99 -8.45
C TRP A 281 -14.63 7.30 -8.73
N THR A 282 -13.91 7.51 -7.64
CA THR A 282 -12.46 7.61 -7.67
C THR A 282 -11.88 6.30 -7.16
N GLN A 283 -11.01 5.66 -7.94
CA GLN A 283 -10.28 4.45 -7.53
C GLN A 283 -8.81 4.81 -7.29
N LEU A 284 -8.27 4.31 -6.19
CA LEU A 284 -6.89 4.50 -5.79
C LEU A 284 -6.09 3.27 -6.21
N TYR A 285 -5.11 3.46 -7.09
CA TYR A 285 -4.31 2.40 -7.68
C TYR A 285 -2.89 2.43 -7.13
N LEU A 286 -2.40 1.26 -6.76
CA LEU A 286 -0.98 1.00 -6.53
C LEU A 286 -0.54 -0.06 -7.54
N ILE A 287 0.42 0.28 -8.40
CA ILE A 287 0.89 -0.54 -9.50
C ILE A 287 2.28 -1.05 -9.16
N THR A 288 2.46 -2.36 -9.22
CA THR A 288 3.70 -3.04 -8.83
C THR A 288 4.04 -4.16 -9.81
N ASP A 289 5.23 -4.73 -9.65
CA ASP A 289 5.62 -5.95 -10.37
C ASP A 289 4.60 -7.08 -10.13
N TYR A 290 4.37 -7.87 -11.17
CA TYR A 290 3.53 -9.06 -11.09
C TYR A 290 4.38 -10.32 -11.00
N HIS A 291 4.13 -11.14 -9.97
CA HIS A 291 4.79 -12.43 -9.77
C HIS A 291 3.81 -13.59 -9.93
N GLU A 292 4.01 -14.40 -10.98
CA GLU A 292 3.09 -15.49 -11.35
C GLU A 292 3.00 -16.60 -10.31
N SER A 293 4.06 -16.82 -9.52
CA SER A 293 4.08 -17.83 -8.46
C SER A 293 3.21 -17.44 -7.25
N GLY A 294 2.70 -16.19 -7.23
CA GLY A 294 1.81 -15.71 -6.18
C GLY A 294 2.50 -15.50 -4.83
N SER A 295 1.72 -15.56 -3.75
CA SER A 295 2.24 -15.42 -2.39
C SER A 295 3.03 -16.66 -1.95
N LEU A 296 3.93 -16.48 -0.99
CA LEU A 296 4.64 -17.59 -0.34
C LEU A 296 3.65 -18.57 0.29
N TYR A 297 2.53 -18.07 0.85
CA TYR A 297 1.43 -18.90 1.35
C TYR A 297 0.87 -19.84 0.28
N ASP A 298 0.51 -19.33 -0.90
CA ASP A 298 -0.05 -20.14 -1.98
C ASP A 298 1.00 -21.08 -2.58
N TYR A 299 2.23 -20.62 -2.69
CA TYR A 299 3.35 -21.40 -3.19
C TYR A 299 3.65 -22.61 -2.30
N LEU A 300 3.71 -22.42 -0.97
CA LEU A 300 3.98 -23.51 0.00
C LEU A 300 2.84 -24.53 0.09
N LYS A 301 1.60 -24.12 -0.21
CA LYS A 301 0.46 -25.06 -0.28
C LYS A 301 0.58 -26.04 -1.44
N SER A 302 1.09 -25.58 -2.56
CA SER A 302 1.14 -26.36 -3.81
C SER A 302 2.50 -27.01 -4.09
N THR A 303 3.56 -26.59 -3.37
CA THR A 303 4.94 -26.98 -3.70
C THR A 303 5.64 -27.56 -2.48
N THR A 304 6.39 -28.63 -2.69
CA THR A 304 7.37 -29.14 -1.72
C THR A 304 8.76 -28.59 -2.07
N LEU A 305 9.62 -28.50 -1.07
CA LEU A 305 10.93 -27.86 -1.18
C LEU A 305 12.05 -28.87 -0.95
N ASP A 306 13.12 -28.77 -1.72
CA ASP A 306 14.42 -29.30 -1.32
C ASP A 306 15.13 -28.32 -0.37
N THR A 307 16.24 -28.72 0.21
CA THR A 307 17.03 -27.88 1.13
C THR A 307 17.48 -26.58 0.47
N LYS A 308 17.83 -26.63 -0.82
CA LYS A 308 18.25 -25.44 -1.60
C LYS A 308 17.12 -24.44 -1.75
N ALA A 309 15.93 -24.89 -2.15
CA ALA A 309 14.76 -24.03 -2.29
C ALA A 309 14.34 -23.45 -0.93
N MET A 310 14.32 -24.27 0.13
CA MET A 310 14.05 -23.82 1.49
C MET A 310 14.97 -22.67 1.93
N LEU A 311 16.29 -22.85 1.80
CA LEU A 311 17.27 -21.84 2.19
C LEU A 311 17.17 -20.58 1.29
N ARG A 312 16.91 -20.73 -0.01
CA ARG A 312 16.75 -19.62 -0.94
C ARG A 312 15.52 -18.77 -0.62
N LEU A 313 14.37 -19.38 -0.34
CA LEU A 313 13.17 -18.67 0.08
C LEU A 313 13.38 -17.93 1.41
N ALA A 314 13.96 -18.60 2.41
CA ALA A 314 14.24 -18.03 3.72
C ALA A 314 15.23 -16.87 3.64
N TYR A 315 16.35 -17.07 2.92
CA TYR A 315 17.41 -16.06 2.77
C TYR A 315 16.92 -14.81 2.03
N SER A 316 16.22 -14.99 0.91
CA SER A 316 15.69 -13.85 0.15
C SER A 316 14.65 -13.06 0.95
N SER A 317 13.78 -13.75 1.70
CA SER A 317 12.80 -13.09 2.56
C SER A 317 13.47 -12.25 3.64
N VAL A 318 14.46 -12.81 4.36
CA VAL A 318 15.18 -12.03 5.38
C VAL A 318 16.07 -10.95 4.79
N SER A 319 16.55 -11.11 3.55
CA SER A 319 17.32 -10.07 2.87
C SER A 319 16.48 -8.82 2.63
N GLY A 320 15.23 -8.98 2.18
CA GLY A 320 14.26 -7.90 2.08
C GLY A 320 13.94 -7.27 3.44
N LEU A 321 13.71 -8.09 4.46
CA LEU A 321 13.43 -7.61 5.82
C LEU A 321 14.63 -6.86 6.41
N CYS A 322 15.84 -7.34 6.19
CA CYS A 322 17.07 -6.67 6.62
C CYS A 322 17.23 -5.30 5.94
N HIS A 323 16.89 -5.21 4.65
CA HIS A 323 16.89 -3.92 3.94
C HIS A 323 15.86 -2.95 4.52
N LEU A 324 14.64 -3.38 4.85
CA LEU A 324 13.65 -2.54 5.52
C LEU A 324 14.16 -2.04 6.87
N HIS A 325 14.63 -2.94 7.72
CA HIS A 325 15.07 -2.64 9.09
C HIS A 325 16.34 -1.80 9.17
N THR A 326 17.15 -1.75 8.10
CA THR A 326 18.41 -1.02 8.08
C THR A 326 18.20 0.43 7.69
N GLU A 327 18.64 1.36 8.53
CA GLU A 327 18.78 2.76 8.16
C GLU A 327 20.02 2.94 7.28
N ILE A 328 19.91 3.74 6.23
CA ILE A 328 21.03 4.11 5.37
C ILE A 328 21.24 5.61 5.51
N PHE A 329 22.34 5.99 6.14
CA PHE A 329 22.70 7.39 6.37
C PHE A 329 23.23 8.07 5.12
N GLY A 330 22.98 9.37 4.98
CA GLY A 330 23.49 10.19 3.88
C GLY A 330 22.53 11.32 3.53
N THR A 331 22.93 12.19 2.60
CA THR A 331 22.10 13.30 2.10
C THR A 331 20.80 12.82 1.42
N GLN A 332 20.79 11.59 0.95
CA GLN A 332 19.63 10.88 0.44
C GLN A 332 19.54 9.53 1.14
N GLY A 333 19.40 9.55 2.45
CA GLY A 333 19.34 8.36 3.29
C GLY A 333 17.99 7.65 3.21
N LYS A 334 17.96 6.39 3.66
CA LYS A 334 16.74 5.61 3.84
C LYS A 334 16.45 5.46 5.34
N PRO A 335 15.26 5.83 5.84
CA PRO A 335 14.87 5.56 7.22
C PRO A 335 14.81 4.05 7.47
N ALA A 336 14.97 3.64 8.71
CA ALA A 336 14.63 2.30 9.12
C ALA A 336 13.11 2.14 9.09
N ILE A 337 12.63 0.99 8.61
CA ILE A 337 11.20 0.71 8.41
C ILE A 337 10.87 -0.63 9.05
N ALA A 338 9.83 -0.68 9.89
CA ALA A 338 9.25 -1.92 10.40
C ALA A 338 7.92 -2.20 9.68
N HIS A 339 7.68 -3.46 9.34
CA HIS A 339 6.59 -3.88 8.48
C HIS A 339 5.22 -3.94 9.17
N ARG A 340 5.17 -4.49 10.40
CA ARG A 340 4.01 -4.66 11.30
C ARG A 340 2.94 -5.68 10.87
N ASP A 341 2.99 -6.24 9.67
CA ASP A 341 2.08 -7.33 9.24
C ASP A 341 2.81 -8.38 8.40
N LEU A 342 3.97 -8.84 8.91
CA LEU A 342 4.70 -9.93 8.27
C LEU A 342 3.93 -11.23 8.38
N LYS A 343 3.68 -11.85 7.22
CA LYS A 343 3.05 -13.16 7.06
C LYS A 343 3.36 -13.71 5.68
N SER A 344 3.22 -15.00 5.48
CA SER A 344 3.49 -15.65 4.19
C SER A 344 2.63 -15.13 3.02
N LYS A 345 1.44 -14.57 3.30
CA LYS A 345 0.60 -13.90 2.28
C LYS A 345 1.18 -12.57 1.78
N ASN A 346 2.01 -11.90 2.58
CA ASN A 346 2.64 -10.61 2.26
C ASN A 346 4.08 -10.77 1.73
N ILE A 347 4.49 -11.98 1.42
CA ILE A 347 5.74 -12.29 0.73
C ILE A 347 5.39 -12.95 -0.58
N LEU A 348 5.94 -12.48 -1.70
CA LEU A 348 5.68 -13.01 -3.03
C LEU A 348 6.88 -13.82 -3.52
N VAL A 349 6.61 -14.91 -4.26
CA VAL A 349 7.65 -15.76 -4.84
C VAL A 349 7.89 -15.36 -6.29
N LYS A 350 9.13 -15.03 -6.61
CA LYS A 350 9.56 -14.67 -7.97
C LYS A 350 9.84 -15.91 -8.82
N LYS A 351 9.82 -15.75 -10.13
CA LYS A 351 10.08 -16.85 -11.10
C LYS A 351 11.43 -17.55 -10.89
N ASN A 352 12.43 -16.83 -10.37
CA ASN A 352 13.76 -17.38 -10.08
C ASN A 352 13.82 -18.14 -8.74
N GLY A 353 12.71 -18.32 -8.02
CA GLY A 353 12.64 -19.02 -6.74
C GLY A 353 13.11 -18.20 -5.53
N THR A 354 13.28 -16.87 -5.67
CA THR A 354 13.54 -15.96 -4.55
C THR A 354 12.26 -15.21 -4.15
N CYS A 355 12.26 -14.62 -2.97
CA CYS A 355 11.12 -13.87 -2.43
C CYS A 355 11.30 -12.36 -2.51
N CYS A 356 10.19 -11.64 -2.48
CA CYS A 356 10.15 -10.21 -2.19
C CYS A 356 9.02 -9.89 -1.21
N ILE A 357 9.26 -8.92 -0.30
CA ILE A 357 8.29 -8.45 0.69
C ILE A 357 7.35 -7.46 0.04
N ALA A 358 6.06 -7.55 0.37
CA ALA A 358 4.96 -6.75 -0.15
C ALA A 358 4.04 -6.26 0.97
N ASP A 359 3.07 -5.41 0.63
CA ASP A 359 2.02 -4.90 1.52
C ASP A 359 2.57 -4.05 2.69
N LEU A 360 3.09 -2.86 2.36
CA LEU A 360 3.72 -1.94 3.30
C LEU A 360 2.73 -0.90 3.89
N GLY A 361 1.43 -1.09 3.71
CA GLY A 361 0.40 -0.14 4.16
C GLY A 361 0.29 0.05 5.68
N LEU A 362 0.88 -0.85 6.48
CA LEU A 362 0.93 -0.75 7.94
C LEU A 362 2.33 -0.41 8.47
N ALA A 363 3.31 -0.21 7.60
CA ALA A 363 4.69 0.01 8.00
C ALA A 363 4.88 1.32 8.77
N VAL A 364 5.86 1.35 9.65
CA VAL A 364 6.29 2.53 10.41
C VAL A 364 7.72 2.88 10.05
N LYS A 365 8.00 4.19 9.95
CA LYS A 365 9.34 4.73 9.70
C LYS A 365 9.94 5.27 10.99
N PHE A 366 11.26 5.19 11.09
CA PHE A 366 12.03 5.85 12.14
C PHE A 366 12.74 7.07 11.56
N ILE A 367 12.49 8.23 12.15
CA ILE A 367 13.09 9.50 11.75
C ILE A 367 14.23 9.77 12.73
N SER A 368 15.47 9.47 12.33
CA SER A 368 16.65 9.55 13.19
C SER A 368 16.97 10.96 13.62
N ASP A 369 16.73 11.96 12.77
CA ASP A 369 17.01 13.37 13.06
C ASP A 369 16.21 13.91 14.24
N THR A 370 14.95 13.48 14.38
CA THR A 370 14.05 13.84 15.49
C THR A 370 13.96 12.76 16.56
N ASN A 371 14.54 11.59 16.32
CA ASN A 371 14.37 10.37 17.14
C ASN A 371 12.91 9.97 17.32
N GLU A 372 12.09 10.24 16.34
CA GLU A 372 10.66 9.97 16.35
C GLU A 372 10.30 8.74 15.53
N VAL A 373 9.24 8.06 15.96
CA VAL A 373 8.61 6.96 15.23
C VAL A 373 7.34 7.50 14.57
N ASP A 374 7.32 7.52 13.25
CA ASP A 374 6.16 7.93 12.46
C ASP A 374 5.11 6.81 12.47
N ILE A 375 4.23 6.83 13.48
CA ILE A 375 3.23 5.80 13.75
C ILE A 375 1.87 6.25 13.20
N PRO A 376 1.23 5.45 12.32
CA PRO A 376 -0.17 5.67 11.96
C PRO A 376 -1.10 5.56 13.20
N PRO A 377 -2.25 6.24 13.21
CA PRO A 377 -3.11 6.35 14.38
C PRO A 377 -3.63 5.01 14.92
N ASN A 378 -3.66 3.95 14.10
CA ASN A 378 -4.09 2.62 14.55
C ASN A 378 -2.90 1.80 15.08
N THR A 379 -2.95 1.41 16.34
CA THR A 379 -1.85 0.77 17.07
C THR A 379 -1.93 -0.76 17.16
N ARG A 380 -3.15 -1.34 17.12
CA ARG A 380 -3.36 -2.79 17.16
C ARG A 380 -3.72 -3.30 15.77
N VAL A 381 -2.72 -3.30 14.90
CA VAL A 381 -2.85 -3.69 13.48
C VAL A 381 -2.03 -4.93 13.17
N GLY A 382 -2.37 -5.59 12.09
CA GLY A 382 -1.72 -6.80 11.63
C GLY A 382 -2.61 -8.04 11.73
N THR A 383 -2.05 -9.18 11.38
CA THR A 383 -2.74 -10.48 11.38
C THR A 383 -2.55 -11.19 12.72
N LYS A 384 -3.62 -11.35 13.49
CA LYS A 384 -3.63 -11.86 14.86
C LYS A 384 -2.74 -13.10 15.07
N ARG A 385 -2.80 -14.08 14.16
CA ARG A 385 -2.04 -15.33 14.21
C ARG A 385 -0.51 -15.12 14.19
N PHE A 386 -0.04 -14.02 13.61
CA PHE A 386 1.39 -13.70 13.49
C PHE A 386 1.86 -12.65 14.51
N MET A 387 0.97 -12.15 15.38
CA MET A 387 1.31 -11.14 16.37
C MET A 387 2.14 -11.73 17.50
N PRO A 388 3.22 -11.02 17.91
CA PRO A 388 4.01 -11.41 19.08
C PRO A 388 3.29 -11.14 20.40
N PRO A 389 3.78 -11.71 21.53
CA PRO A 389 3.16 -11.55 22.84
C PRO A 389 2.89 -10.09 23.23
N GLU A 390 3.88 -9.21 23.05
CA GLU A 390 3.82 -7.80 23.44
C GLU A 390 2.81 -6.98 22.62
N VAL A 391 2.42 -7.44 21.43
CA VAL A 391 1.35 -6.83 20.63
C VAL A 391 -0.01 -7.37 21.07
N LEU A 392 -0.11 -8.67 21.38
CA LEU A 392 -1.33 -9.31 21.82
C LEU A 392 -1.79 -8.83 23.21
N ASP A 393 -0.86 -8.62 24.14
CA ASP A 393 -1.14 -8.13 25.50
C ASP A 393 -1.01 -6.62 25.66
N GLU A 394 -0.76 -5.89 24.54
CA GLU A 394 -0.67 -4.43 24.47
C GLU A 394 0.50 -3.82 25.28
N SER A 395 1.49 -4.61 25.65
CA SER A 395 2.67 -4.16 26.39
C SER A 395 3.78 -3.57 25.51
N LEU A 396 3.61 -3.56 24.18
CA LEU A 396 4.58 -3.01 23.23
C LEU A 396 4.86 -1.53 23.54
N ASN A 397 6.13 -1.18 23.72
CA ASN A 397 6.53 0.22 23.82
C ASN A 397 6.42 0.92 22.45
N ARG A 398 5.37 1.71 22.27
CA ARG A 398 5.02 2.36 20.99
C ARG A 398 5.99 3.47 20.61
N ASN A 399 6.62 4.11 21.57
CA ASN A 399 7.52 5.23 21.36
C ASN A 399 8.95 4.79 21.03
N HIS A 400 9.21 3.50 21.03
CA HIS A 400 10.54 2.97 20.77
C HIS A 400 10.53 2.13 19.49
N PHE A 401 11.18 2.62 18.45
CA PHE A 401 11.17 1.98 17.11
C PHE A 401 11.65 0.53 17.14
N GLN A 402 12.67 0.23 17.96
CA GLN A 402 13.20 -1.13 18.08
C GLN A 402 12.16 -2.15 18.52
N SER A 403 11.10 -1.74 19.23
CA SER A 403 9.99 -2.63 19.61
C SER A 403 9.27 -3.20 18.39
N TYR A 404 9.08 -2.42 17.34
CA TYR A 404 8.45 -2.85 16.08
C TYR A 404 9.36 -3.78 15.28
N ILE A 405 10.67 -3.50 15.26
CA ILE A 405 11.68 -4.39 14.65
C ILE A 405 11.67 -5.77 15.32
N MET A 406 11.65 -5.80 16.65
CA MET A 406 11.59 -7.06 17.41
C MET A 406 10.26 -7.80 17.19
N ALA A 407 9.15 -7.09 17.00
CA ALA A 407 7.86 -7.67 16.67
C ALA A 407 7.88 -8.33 15.26
N ASP A 408 8.46 -7.68 14.26
CA ASP A 408 8.63 -8.26 12.93
C ASP A 408 9.46 -9.55 12.97
N MET A 409 10.49 -9.61 13.81
CA MET A 409 11.34 -10.81 13.94
C MET A 409 10.58 -12.01 14.49
N TYR A 410 9.63 -11.78 15.40
CA TYR A 410 8.74 -12.85 15.88
C TYR A 410 7.90 -13.43 14.72
N SER A 411 7.23 -12.58 13.96
CA SER A 411 6.42 -12.96 12.82
C SER A 411 7.27 -13.67 11.75
N PHE A 412 8.50 -13.20 11.54
CA PHE A 412 9.44 -13.84 10.63
C PHE A 412 9.84 -15.25 11.07
N GLY A 413 10.01 -15.49 12.38
CA GLY A 413 10.24 -16.83 12.94
C GLY A 413 9.11 -17.81 12.58
N LEU A 414 7.85 -17.37 12.59
CA LEU A 414 6.69 -18.16 12.17
C LEU A 414 6.70 -18.45 10.66
N ILE A 415 7.13 -17.50 9.84
CA ILE A 415 7.29 -17.70 8.38
C ILE A 415 8.39 -18.73 8.09
N LEU A 416 9.50 -18.72 8.80
CA LEU A 416 10.54 -19.74 8.69
C LEU A 416 9.98 -21.15 9.00
N TRP A 417 9.08 -21.26 9.98
CA TRP A 417 8.41 -22.50 10.29
C TRP A 417 7.51 -22.99 9.14
N GLU A 418 6.74 -22.09 8.51
CA GLU A 418 5.92 -22.43 7.34
C GLU A 418 6.79 -22.96 6.18
N ILE A 419 7.95 -22.33 5.92
CA ILE A 419 8.88 -22.75 4.86
C ILE A 419 9.51 -24.12 5.18
N ALA A 420 10.07 -24.27 6.38
CA ALA A 420 10.79 -25.47 6.77
C ALA A 420 9.88 -26.71 6.83
N ARG A 421 8.61 -26.53 7.19
CA ARG A 421 7.61 -27.59 7.20
C ARG A 421 7.42 -28.25 5.82
N ARG A 422 7.65 -27.49 4.75
CA ARG A 422 7.52 -27.96 3.36
C ARG A 422 8.82 -28.52 2.78
N CYS A 423 9.89 -28.59 3.55
CA CYS A 423 11.15 -29.18 3.11
C CYS A 423 11.09 -30.70 3.21
N VAL A 424 11.37 -31.38 2.10
CA VAL A 424 11.50 -32.82 2.02
C VAL A 424 12.82 -33.25 2.68
N SER A 425 12.76 -34.13 3.66
CA SER A 425 13.92 -34.73 4.32
C SER A 425 13.66 -36.23 4.59
N GLY A 426 14.59 -37.08 4.18
CA GLY A 426 14.41 -38.51 4.25
C GLY A 426 13.18 -39.03 3.47
N GLY A 427 12.78 -38.36 2.40
CA GLY A 427 11.59 -38.72 1.61
C GLY A 427 10.25 -38.31 2.25
N ILE A 428 10.27 -37.65 3.39
CA ILE A 428 9.08 -37.25 4.14
C ILE A 428 8.94 -35.70 4.10
N VAL A 429 7.70 -35.21 3.98
CA VAL A 429 7.33 -33.82 4.08
C VAL A 429 5.98 -33.67 4.79
N GLU A 430 5.84 -32.67 5.64
CA GLU A 430 4.55 -32.34 6.24
C GLU A 430 3.67 -31.56 5.25
N GLU A 431 2.35 -31.72 5.40
CA GLU A 431 1.39 -30.88 4.72
C GLU A 431 1.53 -29.42 5.18
N TYR A 432 1.18 -28.49 4.27
CA TYR A 432 1.14 -27.08 4.63
C TYR A 432 0.10 -26.82 5.72
N GLN A 433 0.52 -26.13 6.75
CA GLN A 433 -0.35 -25.63 7.83
C GLN A 433 0.05 -24.20 8.22
N LEU A 434 -0.93 -23.44 8.72
CA LEU A 434 -0.65 -22.16 9.35
C LEU A 434 -0.02 -22.36 10.73
N PRO A 435 0.83 -21.44 11.21
CA PRO A 435 1.33 -21.47 12.58
C PRO A 435 0.18 -21.59 13.59
N TYR A 436 0.35 -22.41 14.64
CA TYR A 436 -0.66 -22.67 15.67
C TYR A 436 -1.96 -23.34 15.17
N HIS A 437 -1.92 -24.03 14.02
CA HIS A 437 -3.10 -24.69 13.42
C HIS A 437 -3.78 -25.69 14.34
N ASP A 438 -3.03 -26.32 15.24
CA ASP A 438 -3.43 -27.33 16.23
C ASP A 438 -3.83 -26.74 17.59
N LEU A 439 -3.61 -25.43 17.80
CA LEU A 439 -3.79 -24.78 19.10
C LEU A 439 -4.91 -23.72 19.11
N VAL A 440 -5.31 -23.21 17.94
CA VAL A 440 -6.32 -22.17 17.82
C VAL A 440 -7.24 -22.42 16.60
N PRO A 441 -8.47 -21.86 16.58
CA PRO A 441 -9.37 -21.94 15.43
C PRO A 441 -8.76 -21.38 14.13
N THR A 442 -9.39 -21.66 13.00
CA THR A 442 -8.95 -21.18 11.68
C THR A 442 -8.87 -19.65 11.61
N ASP A 443 -9.86 -18.95 12.18
CA ASP A 443 -9.86 -17.49 12.39
C ASP A 443 -9.85 -17.19 13.90
N PRO A 444 -8.66 -17.10 14.53
CA PRO A 444 -8.56 -16.92 15.97
C PRO A 444 -8.95 -15.50 16.39
N SER A 445 -9.57 -15.39 17.54
CA SER A 445 -9.76 -14.11 18.25
C SER A 445 -8.43 -13.62 18.84
N TYR A 446 -8.42 -12.39 19.35
CA TYR A 446 -7.26 -11.89 20.12
C TYR A 446 -7.06 -12.71 21.40
N GLU A 447 -8.14 -13.10 22.04
CA GLU A 447 -8.16 -13.88 23.27
C GLU A 447 -7.59 -15.29 23.04
N ASP A 448 -7.96 -15.96 21.93
CA ASP A 448 -7.41 -17.26 21.58
C ASP A 448 -5.88 -17.19 21.40
N MET A 449 -5.41 -16.18 20.68
CA MET A 449 -3.98 -16.00 20.47
C MET A 449 -3.25 -15.60 21.76
N ARG A 450 -3.84 -14.72 22.58
CA ARG A 450 -3.29 -14.30 23.87
C ARG A 450 -3.15 -15.48 24.83
N GLU A 451 -4.16 -16.32 24.92
CA GLU A 451 -4.14 -17.53 25.75
C GLU A 451 -2.96 -18.44 25.36
N VAL A 452 -2.80 -18.71 24.07
CA VAL A 452 -1.75 -19.64 23.56
C VAL A 452 -0.36 -19.00 23.68
N VAL A 453 -0.21 -17.75 23.21
CA VAL A 453 1.10 -17.13 22.99
C VAL A 453 1.63 -16.41 24.24
N CYS A 454 0.76 -15.74 25.00
CA CYS A 454 1.15 -14.94 26.17
C CYS A 454 1.06 -15.76 27.47
N ILE A 455 -0.07 -16.43 27.70
CA ILE A 455 -0.36 -17.15 28.97
C ILE A 455 0.33 -18.50 28.97
N LYS A 456 -0.01 -19.38 28.01
CA LYS A 456 0.58 -20.72 27.90
C LYS A 456 2.01 -20.71 27.33
N ARG A 457 2.44 -19.62 26.72
CA ARG A 457 3.77 -19.43 26.10
C ARG A 457 4.13 -20.51 25.08
N LEU A 458 3.11 -21.05 24.39
CA LEU A 458 3.31 -22.08 23.38
C LEU A 458 3.82 -21.48 22.07
N ARG A 459 4.52 -22.30 21.30
CA ARG A 459 5.00 -22.00 19.94
C ARG A 459 4.66 -23.19 19.05
N PRO A 460 4.65 -23.03 17.71
CA PRO A 460 4.45 -24.13 16.80
C PRO A 460 5.44 -25.27 17.06
N SER A 461 4.95 -26.51 17.11
CA SER A 461 5.77 -27.68 17.34
C SER A 461 6.65 -28.01 16.14
N PHE A 462 7.80 -28.63 16.40
CA PHE A 462 8.68 -29.17 15.37
C PHE A 462 8.41 -30.65 15.15
N PRO A 463 8.28 -31.10 13.89
CA PRO A 463 8.22 -32.55 13.59
C PRO A 463 9.45 -33.30 14.10
N ASN A 464 9.28 -34.48 14.65
CA ASN A 464 10.38 -35.28 15.23
C ASN A 464 11.53 -35.54 14.25
N ARG A 465 11.22 -35.66 12.93
CA ARG A 465 12.23 -35.90 11.90
C ARG A 465 13.23 -34.74 11.75
N TRP A 466 12.87 -33.52 12.18
CA TRP A 466 13.79 -32.38 12.08
C TRP A 466 15.02 -32.54 12.98
N SER A 467 14.92 -33.33 14.04
CA SER A 467 16.08 -33.63 14.90
C SER A 467 17.16 -34.46 14.21
N SER A 468 16.78 -35.27 13.21
CA SER A 468 17.68 -36.16 12.44
C SER A 468 18.28 -35.47 11.20
N ASP A 469 17.77 -34.33 10.81
CA ASP A 469 18.26 -33.52 9.67
C ASP A 469 18.98 -32.28 10.19
N GLU A 470 20.27 -32.20 9.91
CA GLU A 470 21.11 -31.12 10.43
C GLU A 470 20.64 -29.72 10.01
N CYS A 471 20.20 -29.56 8.74
CA CYS A 471 19.72 -28.28 8.23
C CYS A 471 18.40 -27.86 8.90
N LEU A 472 17.43 -28.78 8.98
CA LEU A 472 16.15 -28.53 9.64
C LEU A 472 16.32 -28.33 11.16
N ARG A 473 17.26 -29.01 11.79
CA ARG A 473 17.62 -28.81 13.21
C ARG A 473 18.16 -27.40 13.45
N GLN A 474 19.04 -26.91 12.55
CA GLN A 474 19.55 -25.54 12.61
C GLN A 474 18.44 -24.51 12.34
N MET A 475 17.54 -24.78 11.39
CA MET A 475 16.34 -23.94 11.15
C MET A 475 15.47 -23.87 12.40
N GLY A 476 15.20 -24.99 13.08
CA GLY A 476 14.44 -25.01 14.33
C GLY A 476 15.07 -24.14 15.44
N LYS A 477 16.39 -24.21 15.59
CA LYS A 477 17.13 -23.34 16.52
C LYS A 477 16.98 -21.87 16.16
N LEU A 478 17.12 -21.53 14.88
CA LEU A 478 16.97 -20.15 14.37
C LEU A 478 15.56 -19.60 14.63
N MET A 479 14.52 -20.40 14.39
CA MET A 479 13.12 -20.03 14.69
C MET A 479 12.91 -19.77 16.18
N THR A 480 13.43 -20.64 17.05
CA THR A 480 13.31 -20.51 18.51
C THR A 480 13.91 -19.19 19.00
N GLU A 481 15.03 -18.77 18.43
CA GLU A 481 15.65 -17.50 18.74
C GLU A 481 14.87 -16.30 18.17
N CYS A 482 14.24 -16.42 16.98
CA CYS A 482 13.42 -15.36 16.39
C CYS A 482 12.13 -15.10 17.17
N TRP A 483 11.44 -16.15 17.66
CA TRP A 483 10.15 -16.00 18.35
C TRP A 483 10.24 -16.10 19.88
N ALA A 484 11.40 -15.74 20.45
CA ALA A 484 11.59 -15.71 21.91
C ALA A 484 10.50 -14.88 22.59
N GLN A 485 10.10 -15.30 23.82
CA GLN A 485 9.07 -14.60 24.60
C GLN A 485 9.51 -13.17 24.92
N ASN A 486 10.75 -13.00 25.36
CA ASN A 486 11.34 -11.68 25.59
C ASN A 486 11.77 -11.08 24.23
N PRO A 487 11.20 -9.95 23.80
CA PRO A 487 11.55 -9.30 22.54
C PRO A 487 13.06 -8.99 22.39
N ALA A 488 13.72 -8.56 23.47
CA ALA A 488 15.14 -8.21 23.46
C ALA A 488 16.06 -9.42 23.23
N SER A 489 15.57 -10.64 23.42
CA SER A 489 16.31 -11.88 23.15
C SER A 489 16.21 -12.36 21.70
N ARG A 490 15.38 -11.71 20.87
CA ARG A 490 15.19 -12.11 19.47
C ARG A 490 16.36 -11.68 18.61
N LEU A 491 16.64 -12.49 17.58
CA LEU A 491 17.67 -12.18 16.61
C LEU A 491 17.25 -10.98 15.73
N THR A 492 18.24 -10.20 15.28
CA THR A 492 18.02 -9.19 14.24
C THR A 492 17.95 -9.85 12.86
N ALA A 493 17.30 -9.18 11.89
CA ALA A 493 17.23 -9.66 10.50
C ALA A 493 18.64 -9.87 9.89
N LEU A 494 19.59 -9.01 10.20
CA LEU A 494 21.00 -9.16 9.77
C LEU A 494 21.63 -10.43 10.33
N ARG A 495 21.38 -10.75 11.59
CA ARG A 495 21.91 -11.97 12.21
C ARG A 495 21.34 -13.20 11.57
N VAL A 496 20.03 -13.23 11.36
CA VAL A 496 19.33 -14.35 10.67
C VAL A 496 19.86 -14.53 9.25
N LYS A 497 20.01 -13.41 8.49
CA LYS A 497 20.60 -13.42 7.13
C LYS A 497 21.98 -14.04 7.11
N LYS A 498 22.88 -13.65 8.01
CA LYS A 498 24.24 -14.21 8.13
C LYS A 498 24.22 -15.69 8.50
N THR A 499 23.30 -16.11 9.39
CA THR A 499 23.17 -17.50 9.78
C THR A 499 22.70 -18.38 8.62
N LEU A 500 21.68 -17.93 7.87
CA LEU A 500 21.20 -18.64 6.68
C LEU A 500 22.26 -18.71 5.56
N ALA A 501 23.05 -17.66 5.37
CA ALA A 501 24.17 -17.67 4.43
C ALA A 501 25.19 -18.76 4.81
N LYS A 502 25.60 -18.82 6.11
CA LYS A 502 26.51 -19.87 6.59
C LYS A 502 25.93 -21.29 6.47
N MET A 503 24.62 -21.44 6.70
CA MET A 503 23.95 -22.74 6.48
C MET A 503 23.99 -23.15 5.01
N SER A 504 23.82 -22.21 4.07
CA SER A 504 23.90 -22.45 2.64
C SER A 504 25.32 -22.83 2.20
N GLU A 505 26.34 -22.12 2.69
CA GLU A 505 27.75 -22.44 2.45
C GLU A 505 28.09 -23.86 2.92
N SER A 506 27.61 -24.26 4.10
CA SER A 506 27.86 -25.61 4.64
C SER A 506 27.20 -26.73 3.83
N GLN A 507 26.25 -26.43 2.97
CA GLN A 507 25.55 -27.33 2.06
C GLN A 507 26.02 -27.20 0.61
N ASP A 508 27.07 -26.39 0.33
CA ASP A 508 27.55 -26.04 -1.01
C ASP A 508 26.45 -25.48 -1.94
N ILE A 509 25.52 -24.70 -1.35
CA ILE A 509 24.39 -24.10 -2.04
C ILE A 509 24.70 -22.63 -2.33
N LYS A 510 24.60 -22.18 -3.59
CA LYS A 510 24.61 -20.76 -3.96
C LYS A 510 23.19 -20.18 -3.79
N LEU A 511 23.10 -19.16 -2.94
CA LEU A 511 21.87 -18.40 -2.67
C LEU A 511 21.55 -17.38 -3.74
#